data_96a24dae697fd8aafac22d90b870e580
#
_entry.id   96a24dae697fd8aafac22d90b870e580
#
_cell.length_a   1.000
_cell.length_b   1.000
_cell.length_c   1.000
_cell.angle_alpha   90.00
_cell.angle_beta   90.00
_cell.angle_gamma   90.00
#
_symmetry.space_group_name_H-M   'P 1'
#
loop_
_entity.id
_entity.type
_entity.pdbx_description
1 polymer ?
#
loop_
_entity_poly.entity_id
_entity_poly.type
_entity_poly.pdbx_seq_one_letter_code
_entity_poly.pdbx_strand_id
1 'polypeptide(L)'
;RQCRCRIPARYPVTEAMGMAAAEISLLCFGGWNGYWHEINLCVVTVFSLLTLLLIIAQIDQQTMEIPNGLVIACIVPAAMAVFAFSDVTLTERLIGFFSVSLPLFAITLAVPGAFGGGDIKLMAVIGFFLGWKMSLTAFMLAVFSGGIYGIGLLLSKKKGAKEHFAFGPFLCAGTALTLFVGEWLLSWYLSIIF
;
A
#
# COMPACT_ATOMS: atom_id res chain seq x y z
N ARG A 1 -2.99 32.07 21.45
CA ARG A 1 -1.52 32.14 21.69
C ARG A 1 -1.22 31.44 23.00
N GLN A 2 -0.30 30.43 22.93
CA GLN A 2 0.42 29.78 24.04
C GLN A 2 -0.14 28.45 24.53
N CYS A 3 -0.30 27.46 23.62
CA CYS A 3 -0.09 26.10 24.04
C CYS A 3 1.42 25.81 23.90
N ARG A 4 2.15 25.68 25.01
CA ARG A 4 3.55 25.22 25.06
C ARG A 4 3.61 23.67 24.94
N CYS A 5 2.65 23.04 24.30
CA CYS A 5 2.67 21.62 24.01
C CYS A 5 3.74 21.34 22.96
N ARG A 6 4.68 20.46 23.26
CA ARG A 6 5.64 19.94 22.28
C ARG A 6 4.84 19.27 21.15
N ILE A 7 5.06 19.73 19.93
CA ILE A 7 4.48 19.07 18.74
C ILE A 7 5.04 17.64 18.71
N PRO A 8 4.20 16.61 18.71
CA PRO A 8 4.66 15.23 18.60
C PRO A 8 5.51 15.05 17.34
N ALA A 9 6.62 14.32 17.44
CA ALA A 9 7.54 14.07 16.32
C ALA A 9 6.86 13.40 15.10
N ARG A 10 5.67 12.86 15.29
CA ARG A 10 4.86 12.27 14.22
C ARG A 10 4.51 13.27 13.11
N TYR A 11 4.17 14.52 13.45
CA TYR A 11 3.78 15.53 12.46
C TYR A 11 4.89 15.84 11.44
N PRO A 12 6.12 16.22 11.84
CA PRO A 12 7.17 16.47 10.87
C PRO A 12 7.56 15.21 10.07
N VAL A 13 7.44 14.02 10.65
CA VAL A 13 7.70 12.76 9.93
C VAL A 13 6.66 12.54 8.83
N THR A 14 5.38 12.75 9.11
CA THR A 14 4.32 12.60 8.09
C THR A 14 4.41 13.63 6.99
N GLU A 15 4.75 14.88 7.31
CA GLU A 15 4.99 15.92 6.31
C GLU A 15 6.18 15.57 5.41
N ALA A 16 7.29 15.11 5.99
CA ALA A 16 8.45 14.65 5.23
C ALA A 16 8.12 13.46 4.32
N MET A 17 7.35 12.50 4.81
CA MET A 17 6.90 11.35 4.00
C MET A 17 5.96 11.80 2.87
N GLY A 18 5.06 12.75 3.12
CA GLY A 18 4.19 13.32 2.08
C GLY A 18 4.98 14.06 1.00
N MET A 19 5.96 14.85 1.38
CA MET A 19 6.86 15.52 0.43
C MET A 19 7.67 14.50 -0.38
N ALA A 20 8.25 13.51 0.26
CA ALA A 20 8.98 12.44 -0.42
C ALA A 20 8.09 11.66 -1.40
N ALA A 21 6.85 11.36 -1.02
CA ALA A 21 5.89 10.72 -1.91
C ALA A 21 5.58 11.57 -3.15
N ALA A 22 5.45 12.89 -2.99
CA ALA A 22 5.24 13.81 -4.10
C ALA A 22 6.45 13.86 -5.04
N GLU A 23 7.65 14.04 -4.49
CA GLU A 23 8.89 14.06 -5.29
C GLU A 23 9.12 12.75 -6.03
N ILE A 24 9.01 11.62 -5.35
CA ILE A 24 9.22 10.31 -5.96
C ILE A 24 8.18 10.05 -7.05
N SER A 25 6.91 10.41 -6.82
CA SER A 25 5.87 10.28 -7.85
C SER A 25 6.19 11.12 -9.08
N LEU A 26 6.67 12.34 -8.88
CA LEU A 26 7.05 13.25 -9.97
C LEU A 26 8.28 12.74 -10.74
N LEU A 27 9.30 12.26 -10.03
CA LEU A 27 10.52 11.74 -10.64
C LEU A 27 10.31 10.45 -11.42
N CYS A 28 9.48 9.52 -10.90
CA CYS A 28 9.28 8.21 -11.52
C CYS A 28 8.20 8.21 -12.62
N PHE A 29 7.17 9.04 -12.48
CA PHE A 29 6.01 9.03 -13.37
C PHE A 29 5.77 10.34 -14.11
N GLY A 30 6.54 11.40 -13.78
CA GLY A 30 6.45 12.69 -14.47
C GLY A 30 7.08 12.65 -15.86
N GLY A 31 6.52 13.40 -16.80
CA GLY A 31 7.13 13.65 -18.09
C GLY A 31 8.36 14.58 -17.96
N TRP A 32 9.35 14.40 -18.84
CA TRP A 32 10.54 15.25 -18.90
C TRP A 32 10.56 16.06 -20.19
N ASN A 33 10.47 17.39 -20.08
CA ASN A 33 10.50 18.29 -21.24
C ASN A 33 11.85 19.01 -21.45
N GLY A 34 12.91 18.51 -20.79
CA GLY A 34 14.27 19.05 -20.89
C GLY A 34 14.63 20.04 -19.79
N TYR A 35 13.65 20.66 -19.11
CA TYR A 35 13.88 21.64 -18.04
C TYR A 35 13.15 21.25 -16.74
N TRP A 36 11.91 20.74 -16.84
CA TRP A 36 11.05 20.43 -15.69
C TRP A 36 10.32 19.11 -15.88
N HIS A 37 10.03 18.41 -14.78
CA HIS A 37 9.10 17.29 -14.79
C HIS A 37 7.67 17.81 -14.96
N GLU A 38 6.96 17.27 -15.92
CA GLU A 38 5.55 17.59 -16.13
C GLU A 38 4.65 16.78 -15.20
N ILE A 39 3.67 17.47 -14.61
CA ILE A 39 2.62 16.81 -13.84
C ILE A 39 1.62 16.24 -14.85
N ASN A 40 1.60 14.93 -14.95
CA ASN A 40 0.66 14.18 -15.79
C ASN A 40 -0.34 13.38 -14.95
N LEU A 41 -1.31 12.73 -15.60
CA LEU A 41 -2.32 11.95 -14.90
C LEU A 41 -1.72 10.82 -14.05
N CYS A 42 -0.61 10.21 -14.49
CA CYS A 42 0.08 9.16 -13.75
C CYS A 42 0.60 9.68 -12.40
N VAL A 43 1.26 10.85 -12.40
CA VAL A 43 1.80 11.50 -11.18
C VAL A 43 0.66 11.77 -10.19
N VAL A 44 -0.43 12.38 -10.65
CA VAL A 44 -1.58 12.70 -9.78
C VAL A 44 -2.19 11.43 -9.19
N THR A 45 -2.32 10.40 -10.01
CA THR A 45 -2.90 9.10 -9.62
C THR A 45 -2.04 8.40 -8.58
N VAL A 46 -0.73 8.31 -8.81
CA VAL A 46 0.20 7.65 -7.87
C VAL A 46 0.33 8.46 -6.58
N PHE A 47 0.48 9.78 -6.68
CA PHE A 47 0.59 10.64 -5.51
C PHE A 47 -0.66 10.58 -4.63
N SER A 48 -1.87 10.60 -5.23
CA SER A 48 -3.12 10.49 -4.47
C SER A 48 -3.24 9.14 -3.76
N LEU A 49 -2.86 8.04 -4.43
CA LEU A 49 -2.82 6.73 -3.79
C LEU A 49 -1.82 6.68 -2.63
N LEU A 50 -0.58 7.10 -2.85
CA LEU A 50 0.47 7.09 -1.81
C LEU A 50 0.06 7.92 -0.58
N THR A 51 -0.57 9.08 -0.79
CA THR A 51 -1.08 9.91 0.30
C THR A 51 -2.15 9.19 1.11
N LEU A 52 -3.10 8.53 0.45
CA LEU A 52 -4.13 7.74 1.11
C LEU A 52 -3.53 6.55 1.88
N LEU A 53 -2.56 5.84 1.29
CA LEU A 53 -1.85 4.74 1.95
C LEU A 53 -1.11 5.19 3.20
N LEU A 54 -0.46 6.37 3.17
CA LEU A 54 0.20 6.96 4.33
C LEU A 54 -0.80 7.25 5.47
N ILE A 55 -1.96 7.84 5.13
CA ILE A 55 -3.01 8.13 6.10
C ILE A 55 -3.56 6.82 6.70
N ILE A 56 -3.86 5.83 5.86
CA ILE A 56 -4.35 4.51 6.30
C ILE A 56 -3.34 3.86 7.23
N ALA A 57 -2.06 3.82 6.85
CA ALA A 57 -1.01 3.21 7.67
C ALA A 57 -0.89 3.86 9.06
N GLN A 58 -1.05 5.18 9.15
CA GLN A 58 -1.00 5.89 10.42
C GLN A 58 -2.22 5.63 11.31
N ILE A 59 -3.40 5.59 10.71
CA ILE A 59 -4.63 5.32 11.46
C ILE A 59 -4.61 3.87 11.96
N ASP A 60 -4.25 2.93 11.09
CA ASP A 60 -4.21 1.51 11.45
C ASP A 60 -3.18 1.22 12.56
N GLN A 61 -2.03 1.91 12.57
CA GLN A 61 -1.07 1.82 13.68
C GLN A 61 -1.63 2.29 15.03
N GLN A 62 -2.63 3.14 15.03
CA GLN A 62 -3.20 3.71 16.26
C GLN A 62 -4.47 3.00 16.70
N THR A 63 -5.32 2.61 15.76
CA THR A 63 -6.65 2.07 16.02
C THR A 63 -6.76 0.59 15.73
N MET A 64 -5.80 0.01 15.01
CA MET A 64 -5.86 -1.36 14.46
C MET A 64 -7.12 -1.60 13.60
N GLU A 65 -7.62 -0.53 13.00
CA GLU A 65 -8.79 -0.57 12.13
C GLU A 65 -8.57 0.35 10.92
N ILE A 66 -8.94 -0.13 9.73
CA ILE A 66 -8.92 0.65 8.50
C ILE A 66 -10.32 1.25 8.29
N PRO A 67 -10.48 2.59 8.33
CA PRO A 67 -11.77 3.24 8.12
C PRO A 67 -12.31 2.97 6.71
N ASN A 68 -13.57 2.52 6.61
CA ASN A 68 -14.19 2.25 5.31
C ASN A 68 -14.20 3.49 4.40
N GLY A 69 -14.29 4.70 4.95
CA GLY A 69 -14.26 5.95 4.18
C GLY A 69 -12.96 6.14 3.41
N LEU A 70 -11.81 5.74 3.98
CA LEU A 70 -10.50 5.81 3.31
C LEU A 70 -10.37 4.75 2.23
N VAL A 71 -10.91 3.55 2.45
CA VAL A 71 -10.95 2.51 1.40
C VAL A 71 -11.79 2.96 0.21
N ILE A 72 -12.93 3.61 0.47
CA ILE A 72 -13.76 4.21 -0.58
C ILE A 72 -13.01 5.34 -1.30
N ALA A 73 -12.27 6.18 -0.57
CA ALA A 73 -11.45 7.23 -1.18
C ALA A 73 -10.37 6.65 -2.11
N CYS A 74 -9.81 5.47 -1.82
CA CYS A 74 -8.86 4.78 -2.69
C CYS A 74 -9.47 4.32 -4.02
N ILE A 75 -10.80 4.25 -4.14
CA ILE A 75 -11.46 3.94 -5.43
C ILE A 75 -11.21 5.06 -6.45
N VAL A 76 -11.05 6.31 -6.00
CA VAL A 76 -10.79 7.43 -6.91
C VAL A 76 -9.48 7.26 -7.68
N PRO A 77 -8.30 7.11 -7.04
CA PRO A 77 -7.07 6.84 -7.76
C PRO A 77 -7.10 5.49 -8.50
N ALA A 78 -7.84 4.50 -8.02
CA ALA A 78 -8.01 3.23 -8.74
C ALA A 78 -8.78 3.38 -10.05
N ALA A 79 -9.81 4.22 -10.08
CA ALA A 79 -10.52 4.57 -11.31
C ALA A 79 -9.65 5.43 -12.25
N MET A 80 -8.90 6.39 -11.72
CA MET A 80 -7.96 7.20 -12.51
C MET A 80 -6.86 6.33 -13.15
N ALA A 81 -6.42 5.28 -12.47
CA ALA A 81 -5.39 4.36 -12.98
C ALA A 81 -5.79 3.67 -14.28
N VAL A 82 -7.09 3.49 -14.56
CA VAL A 82 -7.58 2.90 -15.82
C VAL A 82 -7.19 3.77 -17.02
N PHE A 83 -7.18 5.09 -16.82
CA PHE A 83 -6.83 6.06 -17.87
C PHE A 83 -5.33 6.43 -17.83
N ALA A 84 -4.72 6.37 -16.66
CA ALA A 84 -3.32 6.73 -16.47
C ALA A 84 -2.36 5.64 -16.95
N PHE A 85 -2.69 4.37 -16.74
CA PHE A 85 -1.86 3.21 -17.06
C PHE A 85 -2.58 2.30 -18.06
N SER A 86 -2.36 2.56 -19.35
CA SER A 86 -2.94 1.80 -20.45
C SER A 86 -2.37 0.38 -20.61
N ASP A 87 -1.18 0.14 -20.03
CA ASP A 87 -0.47 -1.14 -20.13
C ASP A 87 -1.16 -2.27 -19.34
N VAL A 88 -1.97 -1.90 -18.34
CA VAL A 88 -2.73 -2.85 -17.51
C VAL A 88 -4.16 -2.92 -18.03
N THR A 89 -4.54 -4.04 -18.62
CA THR A 89 -5.88 -4.25 -19.17
C THR A 89 -6.96 -4.28 -18.07
N LEU A 90 -8.20 -3.94 -18.43
CA LEU A 90 -9.33 -3.99 -17.49
C LEU A 90 -9.53 -5.39 -16.90
N THR A 91 -9.28 -6.42 -17.71
CA THR A 91 -9.36 -7.83 -17.28
C THR A 91 -8.33 -8.14 -16.19
N GLU A 92 -7.07 -7.68 -16.36
CA GLU A 92 -6.03 -7.85 -15.34
C GLU A 92 -6.36 -7.12 -14.05
N ARG A 93 -7.00 -5.95 -14.12
CA ARG A 93 -7.50 -5.20 -12.96
C ARG A 93 -8.61 -5.94 -12.23
N LEU A 94 -9.57 -6.50 -12.96
CA LEU A 94 -10.65 -7.29 -12.38
C LEU A 94 -10.12 -8.58 -11.73
N ILE A 95 -9.17 -9.27 -12.38
CA ILE A 95 -8.48 -10.41 -11.76
C ILE A 95 -7.71 -9.94 -10.53
N GLY A 96 -7.04 -8.80 -10.60
CA GLY A 96 -6.30 -8.19 -9.50
C GLY A 96 -7.17 -7.90 -8.28
N PHE A 97 -8.38 -7.39 -8.51
CA PHE A 97 -9.36 -7.14 -7.45
C PHE A 97 -9.62 -8.39 -6.60
N PHE A 98 -9.69 -9.55 -7.21
CA PHE A 98 -9.98 -10.82 -6.53
C PHE A 98 -8.74 -11.61 -6.13
N SER A 99 -7.59 -11.40 -6.76
CA SER A 99 -6.39 -12.25 -6.63
C SER A 99 -5.88 -12.40 -5.20
N VAL A 100 -5.91 -11.35 -4.41
CA VAL A 100 -5.48 -11.33 -3.01
C VAL A 100 -6.68 -11.27 -2.07
N SER A 101 -7.70 -10.49 -2.41
CA SER A 101 -8.85 -10.29 -1.51
C SER A 101 -9.65 -11.57 -1.28
N LEU A 102 -9.85 -12.42 -2.31
CA LEU A 102 -10.55 -13.70 -2.13
C LEU A 102 -9.78 -14.69 -1.24
N PRO A 103 -8.49 -14.95 -1.44
CA PRO A 103 -7.73 -15.79 -0.51
C PRO A 103 -7.74 -15.27 0.93
N LEU A 104 -7.56 -13.96 1.14
CA LEU A 104 -7.64 -13.36 2.47
C LEU A 104 -9.02 -13.55 3.10
N PHE A 105 -10.08 -13.35 2.33
CA PHE A 105 -11.44 -13.57 2.77
C PHE A 105 -11.69 -15.04 3.14
N ALA A 106 -11.23 -15.98 2.30
CA ALA A 106 -11.35 -17.41 2.57
C ALA A 106 -10.60 -17.83 3.85
N ILE A 107 -9.38 -17.29 4.07
CA ILE A 107 -8.61 -17.54 5.29
C ILE A 107 -9.35 -16.98 6.51
N THR A 108 -9.92 -15.79 6.42
CA THR A 108 -10.67 -15.17 7.53
C THR A 108 -11.95 -15.92 7.86
N LEU A 109 -12.60 -16.53 6.87
CA LEU A 109 -13.75 -17.43 7.10
C LEU A 109 -13.34 -18.74 7.80
N ALA A 110 -12.18 -19.29 7.43
CA ALA A 110 -11.66 -20.52 8.02
C ALA A 110 -11.10 -20.29 9.44
N VAL A 111 -10.47 -19.14 9.65
CA VAL A 111 -9.83 -18.75 10.92
C VAL A 111 -10.34 -17.36 11.30
N PRO A 112 -11.42 -17.27 12.11
CA PRO A 112 -11.97 -15.99 12.53
C PRO A 112 -10.91 -15.10 13.20
N GLY A 113 -10.77 -13.86 12.72
CA GLY A 113 -9.79 -12.91 13.23
C GLY A 113 -8.37 -13.01 12.64
N ALA A 114 -8.14 -13.86 11.62
CA ALA A 114 -6.84 -13.94 10.95
C ALA A 114 -6.44 -12.63 10.26
N PHE A 115 -7.37 -11.99 9.57
CA PHE A 115 -7.17 -10.68 8.92
C PHE A 115 -8.33 -9.74 9.20
N GLY A 116 -8.06 -8.43 9.22
CA GLY A 116 -9.08 -7.42 9.34
C GLY A 116 -9.94 -7.31 8.06
N GLY A 117 -11.25 -7.09 8.23
CA GLY A 117 -12.12 -6.83 7.07
C GLY A 117 -11.70 -5.59 6.27
N GLY A 118 -11.00 -4.65 6.89
CA GLY A 118 -10.40 -3.48 6.25
C GLY A 118 -9.27 -3.86 5.31
N ASP A 119 -8.37 -4.78 5.71
CA ASP A 119 -7.25 -5.26 4.90
C ASP A 119 -7.74 -5.93 3.61
N ILE A 120 -8.79 -6.75 3.72
CA ILE A 120 -9.39 -7.45 2.57
C ILE A 120 -9.95 -6.46 1.54
N LYS A 121 -10.70 -5.45 2.02
CA LYS A 121 -11.27 -4.41 1.17
C LYS A 121 -10.18 -3.52 0.55
N LEU A 122 -9.17 -3.17 1.32
CA LEU A 122 -8.03 -2.38 0.85
C LEU A 122 -7.29 -3.13 -0.26
N MET A 123 -6.98 -4.41 -0.06
CA MET A 123 -6.31 -5.22 -1.08
C MET A 123 -7.15 -5.44 -2.33
N ALA A 124 -8.48 -5.45 -2.24
CA ALA A 124 -9.35 -5.47 -3.41
C ALA A 124 -9.16 -4.21 -4.26
N VAL A 125 -9.19 -3.04 -3.65
CA VAL A 125 -9.02 -1.75 -4.36
C VAL A 125 -7.59 -1.60 -4.91
N ILE A 126 -6.58 -1.97 -4.12
CA ILE A 126 -5.17 -1.97 -4.55
C ILE A 126 -4.97 -2.95 -5.72
N GLY A 127 -5.58 -4.13 -5.66
CA GLY A 127 -5.51 -5.12 -6.72
C GLY A 127 -6.12 -4.63 -8.03
N PHE A 128 -7.21 -3.88 -7.96
CA PHE A 128 -7.78 -3.21 -9.13
C PHE A 128 -6.88 -2.10 -9.66
N PHE A 129 -6.19 -1.37 -8.79
CA PHE A 129 -5.22 -0.34 -9.20
C PHE A 129 -4.03 -0.95 -9.93
N LEU A 130 -3.37 -1.94 -9.32
CA LEU A 130 -2.10 -2.52 -9.78
C LEU A 130 -2.24 -3.61 -10.85
N GLY A 131 -3.41 -4.26 -10.94
CA GLY A 131 -3.55 -5.52 -11.65
C GLY A 131 -3.03 -6.73 -10.84
N TRP A 132 -3.30 -7.94 -11.29
CA TRP A 132 -3.10 -9.15 -10.50
C TRP A 132 -1.63 -9.48 -10.19
N LYS A 133 -0.71 -9.29 -11.14
CA LYS A 133 0.71 -9.59 -10.95
C LYS A 133 1.33 -8.73 -9.84
N MET A 134 1.15 -7.41 -9.98
CA MET A 134 1.70 -6.45 -9.03
C MET A 134 0.99 -6.50 -7.68
N SER A 135 -0.31 -6.84 -7.66
CA SER A 135 -1.04 -7.05 -6.40
C SER A 135 -0.49 -8.21 -5.59
N LEU A 136 -0.17 -9.34 -6.24
CA LEU A 136 0.49 -10.46 -5.59
C LEU A 136 1.88 -10.08 -5.07
N THR A 137 2.66 -9.36 -5.85
CA THR A 137 3.99 -8.86 -5.43
C THR A 137 3.88 -7.96 -4.21
N ALA A 138 2.92 -7.02 -4.20
CA ALA A 138 2.67 -6.12 -3.08
C ALA A 138 2.29 -6.91 -1.81
N PHE A 139 1.42 -7.89 -1.94
CA PHE A 139 1.02 -8.73 -0.83
C PHE A 139 2.17 -9.59 -0.30
N MET A 140 2.99 -10.18 -1.17
CA MET A 140 4.18 -10.93 -0.76
C MET A 140 5.16 -10.04 0.03
N LEU A 141 5.45 -8.83 -0.46
CA LEU A 141 6.29 -7.87 0.27
C LEU A 141 5.70 -7.50 1.64
N ALA A 142 4.38 -7.32 1.71
CA ALA A 142 3.70 -7.04 2.98
C ALA A 142 3.82 -8.22 3.96
N VAL A 143 3.61 -9.45 3.49
CA VAL A 143 3.72 -10.65 4.33
C VAL A 143 5.15 -10.87 4.80
N PHE A 144 6.16 -10.71 3.94
CA PHE A 144 7.56 -10.84 4.33
C PHE A 144 7.97 -9.78 5.36
N SER A 145 7.65 -8.51 5.11
CA SER A 145 8.01 -7.43 6.03
C SER A 145 7.25 -7.54 7.36
N GLY A 146 5.95 -7.82 7.32
CA GLY A 146 5.13 -8.05 8.51
C GLY A 146 5.56 -9.31 9.28
N GLY A 147 5.93 -10.38 8.59
CA GLY A 147 6.45 -11.60 9.18
C GLY A 147 7.77 -11.39 9.91
N ILE A 148 8.73 -10.71 9.28
CA ILE A 148 10.02 -10.35 9.91
C ILE A 148 9.77 -9.51 11.17
N TYR A 149 8.90 -8.52 11.09
CA TYR A 149 8.53 -7.69 12.23
C TYR A 149 7.87 -8.51 13.35
N GLY A 150 6.91 -9.38 13.01
CA GLY A 150 6.22 -10.26 13.95
C GLY A 150 7.18 -11.22 14.67
N ILE A 151 8.10 -11.86 13.93
CA ILE A 151 9.15 -12.71 14.52
C ILE A 151 10.05 -11.88 15.46
N GLY A 152 10.43 -10.67 15.05
CA GLY A 152 11.23 -9.77 15.89
C GLY A 152 10.52 -9.41 17.21
N LEU A 153 9.21 -9.21 17.19
CA LEU A 153 8.41 -8.97 18.40
C LEU A 153 8.38 -10.19 19.33
N LEU A 154 8.19 -11.38 18.77
CA LEU A 154 8.17 -12.63 19.53
C LEU A 154 9.53 -12.89 20.20
N LEU A 155 10.63 -12.72 19.48
CA LEU A 155 11.98 -12.92 20.01
C LEU A 155 12.35 -11.89 21.09
N SER A 156 11.87 -10.65 20.98
CA SER A 156 12.16 -9.60 21.96
C SER A 156 11.37 -9.72 23.26
N LYS A 157 10.47 -10.71 23.41
CA LYS A 157 9.61 -10.95 24.58
C LYS A 157 8.81 -9.71 25.06
N LYS A 158 8.77 -8.63 24.26
CA LYS A 158 8.10 -7.37 24.61
C LYS A 158 6.59 -7.45 24.46
N LYS A 159 6.09 -8.44 23.68
CA LYS A 159 4.67 -8.70 23.51
C LYS A 159 4.40 -10.20 23.58
N GLY A 160 3.29 -10.58 24.21
CA GLY A 160 2.84 -11.97 24.25
C GLY A 160 2.37 -12.44 22.86
N ALA A 161 2.45 -13.75 22.59
CA ALA A 161 2.03 -14.35 21.31
C ALA A 161 0.56 -14.12 20.92
N LYS A 162 -0.25 -13.54 21.83
CA LYS A 162 -1.69 -13.24 21.61
C LYS A 162 -1.96 -11.76 21.30
N GLU A 163 -0.95 -10.88 21.28
CA GLU A 163 -1.19 -9.48 20.97
C GLU A 163 -1.24 -9.28 19.45
N HIS A 164 -2.37 -8.78 18.96
CA HIS A 164 -2.55 -8.38 17.58
C HIS A 164 -1.65 -7.18 17.26
N PHE A 165 -1.09 -7.17 16.07
CA PHE A 165 -0.39 -6.00 15.54
C PHE A 165 -1.08 -5.53 14.25
N ALA A 166 -1.02 -4.23 14.00
CA ALA A 166 -1.58 -3.63 12.80
C ALA A 166 -0.86 -4.16 11.55
N PHE A 167 -1.55 -4.86 10.67
CA PHE A 167 -0.99 -5.40 9.43
C PHE A 167 -1.09 -4.41 8.27
N GLY A 168 -2.05 -3.47 8.31
CA GLY A 168 -2.27 -2.44 7.31
C GLY A 168 -1.03 -1.63 6.92
N PRO A 169 -0.16 -1.19 7.85
CA PRO A 169 1.06 -0.46 7.50
C PRO A 169 1.99 -1.26 6.59
N PHE A 170 2.07 -2.58 6.76
CA PHE A 170 2.88 -3.47 5.91
C PHE A 170 2.24 -3.64 4.53
N LEU A 171 0.91 -3.70 4.45
CA LEU A 171 0.19 -3.68 3.17
C LEU A 171 0.42 -2.38 2.42
N CYS A 172 0.33 -1.25 3.11
CA CYS A 172 0.59 0.07 2.52
C CYS A 172 2.03 0.21 2.04
N ALA A 173 3.01 -0.22 2.84
CA ALA A 173 4.42 -0.19 2.49
C ALA A 173 4.74 -1.15 1.33
N GLY A 174 4.22 -2.37 1.34
CA GLY A 174 4.37 -3.34 0.25
C GLY A 174 3.79 -2.81 -1.06
N THR A 175 2.62 -2.18 -1.01
CA THR A 175 1.99 -1.53 -2.17
C THR A 175 2.85 -0.38 -2.69
N ALA A 176 3.31 0.51 -1.80
CA ALA A 176 4.16 1.63 -2.18
C ALA A 176 5.48 1.16 -2.82
N LEU A 177 6.13 0.17 -2.23
CA LEU A 177 7.36 -0.42 -2.80
C LEU A 177 7.11 -1.03 -4.19
N THR A 178 6.00 -1.75 -4.35
CA THR A 178 5.66 -2.40 -5.63
C THR A 178 5.44 -1.39 -6.75
N LEU A 179 4.94 -0.19 -6.46
CA LEU A 179 4.79 0.87 -7.47
C LEU A 179 6.13 1.29 -8.10
N PHE A 180 7.24 1.17 -7.37
CA PHE A 180 8.55 1.64 -7.85
C PHE A 180 9.48 0.50 -8.28
N VAL A 181 9.44 -0.63 -7.60
CA VAL A 181 10.36 -1.76 -7.84
C VAL A 181 9.66 -3.06 -8.23
N GLY A 182 8.33 -3.05 -8.35
CA GLY A 182 7.55 -4.28 -8.58
C GLY A 182 7.86 -4.97 -9.90
N GLU A 183 8.02 -4.22 -10.99
CA GLU A 183 8.37 -4.78 -12.31
C GLU A 183 9.77 -5.41 -12.30
N TRP A 184 10.74 -4.74 -11.70
CA TRP A 184 12.09 -5.27 -11.55
C TRP A 184 12.10 -6.54 -10.70
N LEU A 185 11.36 -6.54 -9.59
CA LEU A 185 11.25 -7.69 -8.69
C LEU A 185 10.58 -8.89 -9.38
N LEU A 186 9.52 -8.61 -10.13
CA LEU A 186 8.79 -9.64 -10.89
C LEU A 186 9.67 -10.22 -12.00
N SER A 187 10.38 -9.39 -12.76
CA SER A 187 11.28 -9.83 -13.83
C SER A 187 12.45 -10.65 -13.27
N TRP A 188 13.03 -10.22 -12.15
CA TRP A 188 14.07 -10.96 -11.45
C TRP A 188 13.57 -12.34 -10.98
N TYR A 189 12.38 -12.39 -10.36
CA TYR A 189 11.78 -13.64 -9.91
C TYR A 189 11.52 -14.60 -11.07
N LEU A 190 10.98 -14.11 -12.17
CA LEU A 190 10.73 -14.92 -13.36
C LEU A 190 12.01 -15.41 -14.00
N SER A 191 13.09 -14.63 -14.00
CA SER A 191 14.39 -15.03 -14.54
C SER A 191 15.08 -16.15 -13.74
N ILE A 192 14.66 -16.39 -12.49
CA ILE A 192 15.18 -17.50 -11.66
C ILE A 192 14.43 -18.81 -11.96
N ILE A 193 13.16 -18.70 -12.35
CA ILE A 193 12.30 -19.88 -12.55
C ILE A 193 12.38 -20.39 -13.98
N PHE A 194 12.56 -19.48 -14.95
CA PHE A 194 12.62 -19.77 -16.37
C PHE A 194 13.99 -19.45 -16.97
#